data_8007541385c8c3d87e116f3c4d833878
#
_entry.id   8007541385c8c3d87e116f3c4d833878
#
_cell.length_a   1.000
_cell.length_b   1.000
_cell.length_c   1.000
_cell.angle_alpha   90.00
_cell.angle_beta   90.00
_cell.angle_gamma   90.00
#
_symmetry.space_group_name_H-M   'P 1'
#
loop_
_entity.id
_entity.type
_entity.pdbx_description
1 polymer ?
#
loop_
_entity_poly.entity_id
_entity_poly.type
_entity_poly.pdbx_seq_one_letter_code
_entity_poly.pdbx_strand_id
1 'polypeptide(L)'
;ILEELPKLINERTKLLSITQVSNALGTVTPVAEVIKIAHAKGVRVLVDGAQSVSHIPTDVQALDADFFVFSGHKVFGPTGIGAVYAKPELLESMPVWEGGGNMIQDVTFEQVVYQPAPNKFEAGTGNIA
;
A
#
# COMPACT_ATOMS: atom_id res chain seq x y z
N ILE A 1 -12.40 -11.45 15.02
CA ILE A 1 -12.41 -10.40 13.96
C ILE A 1 -13.17 -10.88 12.71
N LEU A 2 -12.96 -12.11 12.25
CA LEU A 2 -13.53 -12.60 10.97
C LEU A 2 -15.07 -12.66 10.97
N GLU A 3 -15.70 -12.95 12.11
CA GLU A 3 -17.15 -12.99 12.25
C GLU A 3 -17.80 -11.61 12.25
N GLU A 4 -17.09 -10.61 12.77
CA GLU A 4 -17.62 -9.24 12.88
C GLU A 4 -17.33 -8.39 11.63
N LEU A 5 -16.22 -8.66 10.95
CA LEU A 5 -15.79 -7.87 9.80
C LEU A 5 -16.87 -7.73 8.71
N PRO A 6 -17.59 -8.79 8.30
CA PRO A 6 -18.63 -8.67 7.29
C PRO A 6 -19.77 -7.71 7.67
N LYS A 7 -20.02 -7.52 8.97
CA LYS A 7 -21.06 -6.63 9.48
C LYS A 7 -20.63 -5.16 9.45
N LEU A 8 -19.32 -4.90 9.49
CA LEU A 8 -18.76 -3.56 9.48
C LEU A 8 -18.60 -2.99 8.06
N ILE A 9 -18.47 -3.86 7.05
CA ILE A 9 -18.33 -3.46 5.66
C ILE A 9 -19.72 -3.16 5.06
N ASN A 10 -19.87 -1.95 4.53
CA ASN A 10 -21.10 -1.48 3.87
C ASN A 10 -20.76 -0.78 2.53
N GLU A 11 -21.79 -0.28 1.82
CA GLU A 11 -21.65 0.34 0.49
C GLU A 11 -20.76 1.61 0.46
N ARG A 12 -20.51 2.23 1.61
CA ARG A 12 -19.61 3.38 1.74
C ARG A 12 -18.15 2.98 2.00
N THR A 13 -17.91 1.71 2.34
CA THR A 13 -16.56 1.20 2.59
C THR A 13 -15.80 1.09 1.27
N LYS A 14 -14.73 1.86 1.10
CA LYS A 14 -13.91 1.89 -0.12
C LYS A 14 -12.56 1.20 0.06
N LEU A 15 -12.02 1.25 1.26
CA LEU A 15 -10.73 0.69 1.61
C LEU A 15 -10.79 0.14 3.04
N LEU A 16 -10.22 -1.04 3.23
CA LEU A 16 -9.94 -1.63 4.54
C LEU A 16 -8.43 -1.59 4.74
N SER A 17 -7.98 -0.96 5.81
CA SER A 17 -6.57 -0.98 6.22
C SER A 17 -6.40 -1.84 7.47
N ILE A 18 -5.42 -2.76 7.44
CA ILE A 18 -5.21 -3.70 8.54
C ILE A 18 -3.73 -4.03 8.70
N THR A 19 -3.25 -4.08 9.93
CA THR A 19 -1.89 -4.54 10.21
C THR A 19 -1.78 -6.06 10.15
N GLN A 20 -0.69 -6.57 9.56
CA GLN A 20 -0.44 -8.01 9.51
C GLN A 20 0.12 -8.54 10.83
N VAL A 21 1.01 -7.78 11.48
CA VAL A 21 1.56 -8.12 12.81
C VAL A 21 1.52 -6.90 13.70
N SER A 22 0.93 -7.04 14.89
CA SER A 22 0.87 -5.96 15.86
C SER A 22 2.25 -5.64 16.44
N ASN A 23 2.62 -4.36 16.45
CA ASN A 23 3.85 -3.88 17.10
C ASN A 23 3.79 -3.93 18.63
N ALA A 24 2.59 -3.94 19.20
CA ALA A 24 2.39 -3.92 20.65
C ALA A 24 2.30 -5.33 21.25
N LEU A 25 1.58 -6.23 20.59
CA LEU A 25 1.26 -7.56 21.14
C LEU A 25 1.88 -8.71 20.35
N GLY A 26 2.43 -8.46 19.17
CA GLY A 26 2.92 -9.51 18.27
C GLY A 26 1.82 -10.37 17.66
N THR A 27 0.56 -10.00 17.85
CA THR A 27 -0.57 -10.73 17.26
C THR A 27 -0.46 -10.74 15.75
N VAL A 28 -0.52 -11.94 15.16
CA VAL A 28 -0.58 -12.13 13.70
C VAL A 28 -2.04 -12.14 13.26
N THR A 29 -2.38 -11.19 12.40
CA THR A 29 -3.73 -11.05 11.85
C THR A 29 -3.92 -12.01 10.66
N PRO A 30 -5.06 -12.70 10.54
CA PRO A 30 -5.36 -13.58 9.42
C PRO A 30 -5.72 -12.76 8.17
N VAL A 31 -4.73 -12.03 7.61
CA VAL A 31 -4.97 -11.03 6.54
C VAL A 31 -5.48 -11.67 5.24
N ALA A 32 -5.11 -12.92 4.94
CA ALA A 32 -5.60 -13.61 3.76
C ALA A 32 -7.13 -13.80 3.78
N GLU A 33 -7.67 -14.18 4.94
CA GLU A 33 -9.11 -14.33 5.16
C GLU A 33 -9.82 -12.98 5.17
N VAL A 34 -9.20 -11.96 5.76
CA VAL A 34 -9.71 -10.59 5.77
C VAL A 34 -9.81 -10.05 4.34
N ILE A 35 -8.79 -10.26 3.51
CA ILE A 35 -8.78 -9.85 2.10
C ILE A 35 -9.93 -10.53 1.35
N LYS A 36 -10.10 -11.84 1.48
CA LYS A 36 -11.20 -12.58 0.83
C LYS A 36 -12.58 -12.02 1.21
N ILE A 37 -12.79 -11.71 2.50
CA ILE A 37 -14.05 -11.14 2.99
C ILE A 37 -14.27 -9.74 2.38
N ALA A 38 -13.25 -8.89 2.35
CA ALA A 38 -13.33 -7.54 1.81
C ALA A 38 -13.58 -7.58 0.29
N HIS A 39 -12.83 -8.39 -0.45
CA HIS A 39 -12.98 -8.55 -1.91
C HIS A 39 -14.35 -9.09 -2.30
N ALA A 40 -14.93 -10.02 -1.53
CA ALA A 40 -16.29 -10.51 -1.75
C ALA A 40 -17.35 -9.39 -1.67
N LYS A 41 -17.01 -8.25 -1.06
CA LYS A 41 -17.85 -7.04 -0.96
C LYS A 41 -17.34 -5.88 -1.83
N GLY A 42 -16.38 -6.12 -2.71
CA GLY A 42 -15.82 -5.12 -3.62
C GLY A 42 -14.95 -4.06 -2.91
N VAL A 43 -14.43 -4.36 -1.71
CA VAL A 43 -13.60 -3.45 -0.91
C VAL A 43 -12.14 -3.82 -1.04
N ARG A 44 -11.31 -2.84 -1.39
CA ARG A 44 -9.86 -2.97 -1.50
C ARG A 44 -9.21 -3.07 -0.12
N VAL A 45 -8.05 -3.73 -0.05
CA VAL A 45 -7.33 -3.93 1.22
C VAL A 45 -5.91 -3.42 1.13
N LEU A 46 -5.54 -2.58 2.12
CA LEU A 46 -4.19 -2.18 2.40
C LEU A 46 -3.69 -2.96 3.62
N VAL A 47 -2.61 -3.69 3.43
CA VAL A 47 -1.94 -4.43 4.51
C VAL A 47 -0.74 -3.64 5.01
N ASP A 48 -0.73 -3.29 6.29
CA ASP A 48 0.45 -2.77 6.96
C ASP A 48 1.36 -3.93 7.36
N GLY A 49 2.43 -4.08 6.59
CA GLY A 49 3.48 -5.09 6.77
C GLY A 49 4.69 -4.60 7.56
N ALA A 50 4.61 -3.42 8.20
CA ALA A 50 5.77 -2.81 8.85
C ALA A 50 6.44 -3.70 9.90
N GLN A 51 5.67 -4.54 10.59
CA GLN A 51 6.23 -5.50 11.56
C GLN A 51 6.41 -6.91 10.96
N SER A 52 5.68 -7.25 9.92
CA SER A 52 5.70 -8.62 9.39
C SER A 52 6.83 -8.85 8.38
N VAL A 53 7.16 -7.86 7.55
CA VAL A 53 8.02 -8.03 6.38
C VAL A 53 9.43 -8.56 6.69
N SER A 54 9.96 -8.28 7.90
CA SER A 54 11.25 -8.80 8.35
C SER A 54 11.17 -10.17 9.08
N HIS A 55 9.96 -10.66 9.36
CA HIS A 55 9.76 -11.86 10.19
C HIS A 55 8.97 -12.97 9.48
N ILE A 56 8.07 -12.60 8.56
CA ILE A 56 7.19 -13.54 7.88
C ILE A 56 7.41 -13.41 6.37
N PRO A 57 7.73 -14.50 5.67
CA PRO A 57 7.77 -14.48 4.20
C PRO A 57 6.44 -14.00 3.65
N THR A 58 6.47 -12.95 2.85
CA THR A 58 5.26 -12.34 2.28
C THR A 58 5.32 -12.38 0.76
N ASP A 59 4.41 -13.11 0.17
CA ASP A 59 4.11 -13.07 -1.26
C ASP A 59 2.85 -12.24 -1.46
N VAL A 60 3.02 -11.00 -1.92
CA VAL A 60 1.91 -10.04 -2.08
C VAL A 60 0.92 -10.46 -3.16
N GLN A 61 1.37 -11.23 -4.17
CA GLN A 61 0.51 -11.76 -5.22
C GLN A 61 -0.33 -12.92 -4.71
N ALA A 62 0.28 -13.89 -4.03
CA ALA A 62 -0.44 -14.99 -3.40
C ALA A 62 -1.40 -14.53 -2.31
N LEU A 63 -1.04 -13.47 -1.59
CA LEU A 63 -1.89 -12.82 -0.59
C LEU A 63 -3.08 -12.07 -1.24
N ASP A 64 -2.96 -11.69 -2.50
CA ASP A 64 -3.92 -10.89 -3.25
C ASP A 64 -4.17 -9.50 -2.60
N ALA A 65 -3.16 -8.94 -1.94
CA ALA A 65 -3.25 -7.61 -1.36
C ALA A 65 -3.35 -6.54 -2.45
N ASP A 66 -4.25 -5.57 -2.28
CA ASP A 66 -4.34 -4.43 -3.21
C ASP A 66 -3.20 -3.45 -2.97
N PHE A 67 -2.85 -3.23 -1.69
CA PHE A 67 -1.70 -2.45 -1.25
C PHE A 67 -0.98 -3.18 -0.12
N PHE A 68 0.35 -3.08 -0.09
CA PHE A 68 1.17 -3.57 1.00
C PHE A 68 2.25 -2.53 1.31
N VAL A 69 2.39 -2.13 2.58
CA VAL A 69 3.29 -1.04 2.96
C VAL A 69 4.25 -1.46 4.07
N PHE A 70 5.48 -0.94 4.02
CA PHE A 70 6.44 -1.12 5.10
C PHE A 70 7.49 0.00 5.14
N SER A 71 8.16 0.14 6.29
CA SER A 71 9.22 1.13 6.50
C SER A 71 10.60 0.49 6.38
N GLY A 72 11.54 1.17 5.72
CA GLY A 72 12.90 0.69 5.47
C GLY A 72 13.68 0.36 6.75
N HIS A 73 13.58 1.20 7.79
CA HIS A 73 14.30 0.97 9.03
C HIS A 73 13.89 -0.29 9.81
N LYS A 74 12.77 -0.91 9.46
CA LYS A 74 12.33 -2.19 10.03
C LYS A 74 12.79 -3.42 9.25
N VAL A 75 13.46 -3.20 8.10
CA VAL A 75 14.02 -4.23 7.23
C VAL A 75 15.50 -3.95 6.92
N PHE A 76 16.25 -3.52 7.93
CA PHE A 76 17.69 -3.26 7.87
C PHE A 76 18.09 -2.08 6.96
N GLY A 77 17.16 -1.26 6.53
CA GLY A 77 17.38 -0.05 5.75
C GLY A 77 17.47 1.21 6.62
N PRO A 78 17.70 2.38 6.00
CA PRO A 78 17.75 3.65 6.71
C PRO A 78 16.35 4.12 7.15
N THR A 79 16.31 5.12 8.02
CA THR A 79 15.11 5.89 8.35
C THR A 79 14.71 6.80 7.18
N GLY A 80 13.46 7.28 7.20
CA GLY A 80 12.97 8.25 6.20
C GLY A 80 12.66 7.67 4.82
N ILE A 81 12.68 6.34 4.67
CA ILE A 81 12.30 5.65 3.45
C ILE A 81 11.42 4.43 3.77
N GLY A 82 10.57 4.08 2.86
CA GLY A 82 9.74 2.89 2.89
C GLY A 82 9.30 2.49 1.49
N ALA A 83 8.50 1.46 1.40
CA ALA A 83 7.95 1.02 0.13
C ALA A 83 6.44 0.76 0.23
N VAL A 84 5.77 1.03 -0.87
CA VAL A 84 4.36 0.70 -1.10
C VAL A 84 4.31 -0.20 -2.33
N TYR A 85 3.89 -1.44 -2.13
CA TYR A 85 3.41 -2.26 -3.24
C TYR A 85 1.94 -1.91 -3.50
N ALA A 86 1.56 -1.85 -4.76
CA ALA A 86 0.16 -1.84 -5.16
C ALA A 86 -0.01 -2.62 -6.46
N LYS A 87 -1.21 -3.15 -6.68
CA LYS A 87 -1.56 -3.79 -7.96
C LYS A 87 -1.39 -2.78 -9.10
N PRO A 88 -0.76 -3.16 -10.23
CA PRO A 88 -0.46 -2.22 -11.32
C PRO A 88 -1.68 -1.44 -11.83
N GLU A 89 -2.81 -2.12 -11.99
CA GLU A 89 -4.05 -1.51 -12.44
C GLU A 89 -4.61 -0.46 -11.47
N LEU A 90 -4.31 -0.59 -10.18
CA LEU A 90 -4.66 0.42 -9.19
C LEU A 90 -3.77 1.65 -9.31
N LEU A 91 -2.46 1.45 -9.42
CA LEU A 91 -1.51 2.55 -9.63
C LEU A 91 -1.84 3.33 -10.90
N GLU A 92 -2.17 2.65 -12.00
CA GLU A 92 -2.54 3.33 -13.25
C GLU A 92 -3.82 4.17 -13.10
N SER A 93 -4.82 3.66 -12.39
CA SER A 93 -6.11 4.34 -12.20
C SER A 93 -6.08 5.49 -11.21
N MET A 94 -5.08 5.55 -10.32
CA MET A 94 -4.97 6.60 -9.30
C MET A 94 -4.41 7.89 -9.89
N PRO A 95 -4.94 9.06 -9.49
CA PRO A 95 -4.34 10.34 -9.84
C PRO A 95 -2.99 10.52 -9.13
N VAL A 96 -2.15 11.39 -9.67
CA VAL A 96 -0.94 11.86 -9.01
C VAL A 96 -1.30 12.51 -7.68
N TRP A 97 -0.54 12.20 -6.63
CA TRP A 97 -0.74 12.76 -5.29
C TRP A 97 0.03 14.06 -5.08
N GLU A 98 1.32 14.05 -5.40
CA GLU A 98 2.21 15.21 -5.25
C GLU A 98 2.98 15.45 -6.54
N GLY A 99 3.27 16.72 -6.84
CA GLY A 99 4.15 17.12 -7.94
C GLY A 99 5.58 17.36 -7.45
N GLY A 100 6.58 17.04 -8.29
CA GLY A 100 7.99 17.27 -7.96
C GLY A 100 8.91 16.76 -9.06
N GLY A 101 10.21 16.82 -8.81
CA GLY A 101 11.21 16.21 -9.70
C GLY A 101 10.99 14.70 -9.87
N ASN A 102 11.57 14.14 -10.90
CA ASN A 102 11.57 12.72 -11.29
C ASN A 102 10.23 12.14 -11.78
N MET A 103 9.07 12.68 -11.37
CA MET A 103 7.76 12.13 -11.68
C MET A 103 7.09 12.80 -12.89
N ILE A 104 7.71 13.82 -13.47
CA ILE A 104 7.23 14.56 -14.63
C ILE A 104 7.96 14.05 -15.89
N GLN A 105 7.21 13.78 -16.95
CA GLN A 105 7.75 13.47 -18.27
C GLN A 105 7.94 14.73 -19.11
N ASP A 106 6.95 15.63 -19.09
CA ASP A 106 6.97 16.90 -19.78
C ASP A 106 6.11 17.93 -19.05
N VAL A 107 6.45 19.22 -19.21
CA VAL A 107 5.70 20.32 -18.60
C VAL A 107 5.71 21.55 -19.52
N THR A 108 4.54 22.11 -19.72
CA THR A 108 4.33 23.41 -20.39
C THR A 108 3.54 24.33 -19.47
N PHE A 109 3.27 25.55 -19.91
CA PHE A 109 2.38 26.46 -19.16
C PHE A 109 0.92 25.98 -19.13
N GLU A 110 0.51 25.14 -20.08
CA GLU A 110 -0.86 24.69 -20.24
C GLU A 110 -1.12 23.32 -19.64
N GLN A 111 -0.09 22.46 -19.57
CA GLN A 111 -0.27 21.09 -19.11
C GLN A 111 0.99 20.49 -18.48
N VAL A 112 0.77 19.46 -17.67
CA VAL A 112 1.82 18.57 -17.14
C VAL A 112 1.55 17.16 -17.60
N VAL A 113 2.56 16.51 -18.18
CA VAL A 113 2.55 15.09 -18.52
C VAL A 113 3.39 14.35 -17.49
N TYR A 114 2.78 13.42 -16.79
CA TYR A 114 3.43 12.65 -15.75
C TYR A 114 4.07 11.37 -16.28
N GLN A 115 5.08 10.87 -15.59
CA GLN A 115 5.61 9.54 -15.82
C GLN A 115 4.51 8.48 -15.62
N PRO A 116 4.61 7.30 -16.25
CA PRO A 116 3.74 6.18 -15.92
C PRO A 116 3.98 5.69 -14.48
N ALA A 117 3.06 4.88 -13.95
CA ALA A 117 3.28 4.23 -12.68
C ALA A 117 4.48 3.25 -12.76
N PRO A 118 5.27 3.07 -11.69
CA PRO A 118 5.08 3.67 -10.37
C PRO A 118 5.64 5.10 -10.23
N ASN A 119 6.47 5.57 -11.18
CA ASN A 119 7.27 6.80 -11.08
C ASN A 119 6.42 8.06 -10.83
N LYS A 120 5.18 8.09 -11.33
CA LYS A 120 4.26 9.23 -11.08
C LYS A 120 3.94 9.46 -9.60
N PHE A 121 4.28 8.52 -8.72
CA PHE A 121 4.10 8.64 -7.27
C PHE A 121 5.40 8.91 -6.51
N GLU A 122 6.53 9.01 -7.22
CA GLU A 122 7.86 9.20 -6.63
C GLU A 122 8.35 10.64 -6.82
N ALA A 123 7.62 11.59 -6.22
CA ALA A 123 7.91 13.01 -6.36
C ALA A 123 9.12 13.45 -5.52
N GLY A 124 10.08 14.10 -6.19
CA GLY A 124 11.22 14.75 -5.54
C GLY A 124 12.39 13.82 -5.21
N THR A 125 13.41 14.41 -4.59
CA THR A 125 14.59 13.70 -4.14
C THR A 125 14.28 12.93 -2.85
N GLY A 126 14.60 11.63 -2.84
CA GLY A 126 14.45 10.81 -1.63
C GLY A 126 15.41 11.23 -0.52
N ASN A 127 15.22 10.65 0.67
CA ASN A 127 16.13 10.83 1.79
C ASN A 127 17.50 10.22 1.45
N ILE A 128 18.54 11.07 1.42
CA ILE A 128 19.91 10.70 1.02
C ILE A 128 20.78 10.38 2.25
N ALA A 129 20.30 10.57 3.46
CA ALA A 129 21.06 10.38 4.71
C ALA A 129 21.27 8.90 5.04
#